data_ba304958293a89f6869f35cd1a93850d
#
_entry.id   ba304958293a89f6869f35cd1a93850d
#
_cell.length_a   1.000
_cell.length_b   1.000
_cell.length_c   1.000
_cell.angle_alpha   90.00
_cell.angle_beta   90.00
_cell.angle_gamma   90.00
#
_symmetry.space_group_name_H-M   'P 1'
#
loop_
_entity.id
_entity.type
_entity.pdbx_description
1 polymer ?
#
loop_
_entity_poly.entity_id
_entity_poly.type
_entity_poly.pdbx_seq_one_letter_code
_entity_poly.pdbx_strand_id
1 'polypeptide(L)'
;MGALALPPGVIERIVELLAPEEVWLFGSRARETHGPDSDWDLMAVLPDAAPDRDLDLATVWGNLRELRRMRVEVIPIRRRDFDESRTTLGELAEAVAREGHVVYGR
;
A
#
# COMPACT_ATOMS: atom_id res chain seq x y z
N MET A 1 2.00 0.72 -18.68
CA MET A 1 3.07 -0.06 -18.08
C MET A 1 4.00 0.78 -17.24
N GLY A 2 4.69 1.75 -17.85
CA GLY A 2 5.67 2.55 -17.11
C GLY A 2 5.09 3.30 -15.92
N ALA A 3 3.87 3.83 -16.05
CA ALA A 3 3.26 4.62 -14.98
C ALA A 3 3.00 3.82 -13.72
N LEU A 4 2.81 2.50 -13.84
CA LEU A 4 2.52 1.62 -12.71
C LEU A 4 3.74 0.80 -12.28
N ALA A 5 4.89 1.03 -12.90
CA ALA A 5 6.10 0.27 -12.60
C ALA A 5 6.77 0.81 -11.34
N LEU A 6 6.62 0.07 -10.26
CA LEU A 6 7.28 0.42 -8.99
C LEU A 6 8.79 0.24 -9.11
N PRO A 7 9.57 0.96 -8.29
CA PRO A 7 11.00 0.71 -8.23
C PRO A 7 11.30 -0.75 -7.88
N PRO A 8 12.40 -1.31 -8.42
CA PRO A 8 12.74 -2.71 -8.14
C PRO A 8 12.90 -2.99 -6.65
N GLY A 9 12.43 -4.15 -6.22
CA GLY A 9 12.58 -4.61 -4.85
C GLY A 9 11.53 -4.14 -3.87
N VAL A 10 10.67 -3.18 -4.25
CA VAL A 10 9.67 -2.64 -3.33
C VAL A 10 8.66 -3.70 -2.91
N ILE A 11 8.05 -4.37 -3.88
CA ILE A 11 7.03 -5.39 -3.56
C ILE A 11 7.66 -6.54 -2.80
N GLU A 12 8.83 -7.00 -3.21
CA GLU A 12 9.52 -8.10 -2.54
C GLU A 12 9.77 -7.78 -1.07
N ARG A 13 10.16 -6.54 -0.78
CA ARG A 13 10.44 -6.15 0.61
C ARG A 13 9.17 -6.10 1.44
N ILE A 14 8.08 -5.59 0.87
CA ILE A 14 6.79 -5.55 1.57
C ILE A 14 6.29 -6.96 1.85
N VAL A 15 6.38 -7.85 0.87
CA VAL A 15 5.96 -9.24 1.03
C VAL A 15 6.79 -9.93 2.11
N GLU A 16 8.09 -9.70 2.10
CA GLU A 16 8.99 -10.30 3.08
C GLU A 16 8.64 -9.87 4.51
N LEU A 17 8.34 -8.60 4.70
CA LEU A 17 8.09 -8.07 6.03
C LEU A 17 6.66 -8.33 6.52
N LEU A 18 5.67 -8.13 5.65
CA LEU A 18 4.25 -8.07 6.06
C LEU A 18 3.41 -9.24 5.57
N ALA A 19 3.87 -10.01 4.60
CA ALA A 19 3.12 -11.11 4.00
C ALA A 19 1.66 -10.71 3.66
N PRO A 20 1.48 -9.63 2.88
CA PRO A 20 0.13 -9.14 2.57
C PRO A 20 -0.62 -10.08 1.63
N GLU A 21 -1.94 -9.98 1.64
CA GLU A 21 -2.78 -10.66 0.66
C GLU A 21 -2.82 -9.88 -0.65
N GLU A 22 -2.83 -8.56 -0.55
CA GLU A 22 -2.83 -7.66 -1.70
C GLU A 22 -2.04 -6.40 -1.37
N VAL A 23 -1.49 -5.79 -2.41
CA VAL A 23 -0.93 -4.43 -2.30
C VAL A 23 -1.56 -3.61 -3.42
N TRP A 24 -2.11 -2.46 -3.05
CA TRP A 24 -2.76 -1.54 -3.97
C TRP A 24 -1.91 -0.28 -4.11
N LEU A 25 -1.74 0.17 -5.34
CA LEU A 25 -1.17 1.49 -5.63
C LEU A 25 -2.32 2.48 -5.71
N PHE A 26 -2.20 3.60 -4.99
CA PHE A 26 -3.22 4.64 -5.04
C PHE A 26 -2.54 6.01 -5.08
N GLY A 27 -3.32 7.09 -4.96
CA GLY A 27 -2.77 8.43 -4.98
C GLY A 27 -2.43 8.91 -6.39
N SER A 28 -1.56 9.91 -6.48
CA SER A 28 -1.29 10.59 -7.74
C SER A 28 -0.71 9.65 -8.81
N ARG A 29 0.10 8.68 -8.42
CA ARG A 29 0.68 7.75 -9.40
C ARG A 29 -0.37 6.82 -9.99
N ALA A 30 -1.38 6.43 -9.20
CA ALA A 30 -2.48 5.62 -9.71
C ALA A 30 -3.37 6.42 -10.66
N ARG A 31 -3.54 7.71 -10.36
CA ARG A 31 -4.35 8.60 -11.21
C ARG A 31 -3.58 9.15 -12.40
N GLU A 32 -2.29 8.86 -12.48
CA GLU A 32 -1.38 9.35 -13.53
C GLU A 32 -1.31 10.88 -13.57
N THR A 33 -1.46 11.51 -12.40
CA THR A 33 -1.30 12.95 -12.24
C THR A 33 0.02 13.31 -11.57
N HIS A 34 0.90 12.32 -11.48
CA HIS A 34 2.17 12.46 -10.76
C HIS A 34 3.23 13.19 -11.58
N GLY A 35 4.16 13.83 -10.85
CA GLY A 35 5.40 14.31 -11.43
C GLY A 35 6.53 13.34 -11.09
N PRO A 36 7.76 13.64 -11.53
CA PRO A 36 8.90 12.74 -11.28
C PRO A 36 9.25 12.54 -9.81
N ASP A 37 8.89 13.50 -8.96
CA ASP A 37 9.20 13.43 -7.52
C ASP A 37 8.00 13.02 -6.68
N SER A 38 6.90 12.59 -7.28
CA SER A 38 5.71 12.17 -6.54
C SER A 38 5.98 10.88 -5.78
N ASP A 39 5.38 10.78 -4.58
CA ASP A 39 5.47 9.58 -3.76
C ASP A 39 4.69 8.43 -4.38
N TRP A 40 5.12 7.21 -4.05
CA TRP A 40 4.37 6.00 -4.35
C TRP A 40 3.55 5.66 -3.11
N ASP A 41 2.22 5.73 -3.22
CA ASP A 41 1.33 5.44 -2.10
C ASP A 41 0.78 4.03 -2.25
N LEU A 42 1.12 3.17 -1.30
CA LEU A 42 0.72 1.77 -1.33
C LEU A 42 -0.09 1.42 -0.10
N MET A 43 -1.15 0.64 -0.30
CA MET A 43 -1.92 0.07 0.80
C MET A 43 -1.70 -1.44 0.80
N ALA A 44 -1.18 -1.96 1.91
CA ALA A 44 -0.94 -3.39 2.08
C ALA A 44 -2.10 -3.99 2.85
N VAL A 45 -2.87 -4.85 2.19
CA VAL A 45 -4.01 -5.53 2.82
C VAL A 45 -3.49 -6.81 3.43
N LEU A 46 -3.50 -6.88 4.76
CA LEU A 46 -2.92 -7.99 5.51
C LEU A 46 -4.00 -8.98 5.92
N PRO A 47 -3.63 -10.25 6.15
CA PRO A 47 -4.58 -11.21 6.72
C PRO A 47 -5.15 -10.72 8.04
N ASP A 48 -6.37 -11.13 8.37
CA ASP A 48 -6.99 -10.74 9.64
C ASP A 48 -6.18 -11.20 10.85
N ALA A 49 -5.41 -12.27 10.68
CA ALA A 49 -4.57 -12.80 11.76
C ALA A 49 -3.24 -12.08 11.91
N ALA A 50 -2.96 -11.04 11.11
CA ALA A 50 -1.69 -10.32 11.21
C ALA A 50 -1.51 -9.74 12.62
N PRO A 51 -0.29 -9.79 13.17
CA PRO A 51 -0.06 -9.23 14.51
C PRO A 51 -0.24 -7.72 14.51
N ASP A 52 -0.65 -7.17 15.65
CA ASP A 52 -0.93 -5.74 15.79
C ASP A 52 0.25 -4.86 15.40
N ARG A 53 1.47 -5.33 15.64
CA ARG A 53 2.67 -4.54 15.30
C ARG A 53 2.78 -4.28 13.79
N ASP A 54 2.22 -5.16 12.96
CA ASP A 54 2.25 -4.99 11.52
C ASP A 54 1.23 -3.94 11.04
N LEU A 55 0.32 -3.53 11.91
CA LEU A 55 -0.66 -2.49 11.63
C LEU A 55 -0.24 -1.14 12.22
N ASP A 56 0.81 -1.10 13.01
CA ASP A 56 1.30 0.14 13.61
C ASP A 56 2.18 0.89 12.61
N LEU A 57 1.73 2.07 12.19
CA LEU A 57 2.41 2.83 11.15
C LEU A 57 3.87 3.13 11.50
N ALA A 58 4.13 3.53 12.75
CA ALA A 58 5.49 3.87 13.14
C ALA A 58 6.41 2.66 13.04
N THR A 59 5.93 1.49 13.47
CA THR A 59 6.69 0.24 13.39
C THR A 59 6.96 -0.16 11.94
N VAL A 60 5.92 -0.13 11.12
CA VAL A 60 6.03 -0.51 9.70
C VAL A 60 7.00 0.43 8.98
N TRP A 61 6.83 1.75 9.18
CA TRP A 61 7.70 2.73 8.53
C TRP A 61 9.14 2.61 9.01
N GLY A 62 9.36 2.31 10.30
CA GLY A 62 10.70 2.09 10.82
C GLY A 62 11.38 0.89 10.19
N ASN A 63 10.62 -0.21 10.00
CA ASN A 63 11.13 -1.43 9.41
C ASN A 63 11.30 -1.34 7.90
N LEU A 64 10.60 -0.41 7.25
CA LEU A 64 10.67 -0.21 5.80
C LEU A 64 11.31 1.13 5.42
N ARG A 65 12.18 1.66 6.29
CA ARG A 65 12.74 2.99 6.04
C ARG A 65 13.53 3.10 4.73
N GLU A 66 14.08 1.99 4.23
CA GLU A 66 14.76 2.03 2.94
C GLU A 66 13.78 2.32 1.81
N LEU A 67 12.52 1.94 1.94
CA LEU A 67 11.49 2.26 0.95
C LEU A 67 11.13 3.73 1.01
N ARG A 68 11.15 4.32 2.20
CA ARG A 68 10.85 5.74 2.35
C ARG A 68 11.89 6.61 1.65
N ARG A 69 13.14 6.15 1.61
CA ARG A 69 14.18 6.84 0.84
C ARG A 69 13.88 6.84 -0.65
N MET A 70 13.08 5.86 -1.10
CA MET A 70 12.63 5.76 -2.49
C MET A 70 11.28 6.43 -2.69
N ARG A 71 10.81 7.20 -1.70
CA ARG A 71 9.52 7.88 -1.69
C ARG A 71 8.36 6.91 -1.80
N VAL A 72 8.48 5.77 -1.13
CA VAL A 72 7.40 4.78 -1.05
C VAL A 72 6.83 4.80 0.36
N GLU A 73 5.53 5.03 0.47
CA GLU A 73 4.81 4.97 1.73
C GLU A 73 3.87 3.78 1.71
N VAL A 74 3.90 3.00 2.79
CA VAL A 74 3.06 1.80 2.91
C VAL A 74 2.10 1.99 4.08
N ILE A 75 0.81 1.84 3.81
CA ILE A 75 -0.24 1.90 4.82
C ILE A 75 -0.83 0.50 4.97
N PRO A 76 -0.63 -0.15 6.13
CA PRO A 76 -1.20 -1.49 6.35
C PRO A 76 -2.65 -1.40 6.80
N ILE A 77 -3.45 -2.39 6.42
CA ILE A 77 -4.83 -2.51 6.85
C ILE A 77 -5.19 -3.99 6.86
N ARG A 78 -6.02 -4.44 7.81
CA ARG A 78 -6.48 -5.82 7.82
C ARG A 78 -7.52 -6.03 6.73
N ARG A 79 -7.59 -7.26 6.23
CA ARG A 79 -8.55 -7.63 5.18
C ARG A 79 -9.97 -7.23 5.55
N ARG A 80 -10.43 -7.55 6.77
CA ARG A 80 -11.81 -7.24 7.14
C ARG A 80 -12.07 -5.74 7.17
N ASP A 81 -11.09 -4.97 7.65
CA ASP A 81 -11.24 -3.52 7.72
C ASP A 81 -11.25 -2.90 6.33
N PHE A 82 -10.41 -3.42 5.43
CA PHE A 82 -10.41 -2.97 4.05
C PHE A 82 -11.76 -3.26 3.39
N ASP A 83 -12.25 -4.49 3.54
CA ASP A 83 -13.51 -4.90 2.90
C ASP A 83 -14.70 -4.11 3.42
N GLU A 84 -14.72 -3.78 4.72
CA GLU A 84 -15.78 -2.95 5.28
C GLU A 84 -15.67 -1.50 4.83
N SER A 85 -14.47 -0.94 4.83
CA SER A 85 -14.28 0.48 4.57
C SER A 85 -14.31 0.84 3.09
N ARG A 86 -14.05 -0.12 2.21
CA ARG A 86 -13.95 0.17 0.77
C ARG A 86 -15.27 0.59 0.15
N THR A 87 -16.38 0.36 0.83
CA THR A 87 -17.69 0.77 0.35
C THR A 87 -18.24 1.96 1.15
N THR A 88 -17.46 2.51 2.09
CA THR A 88 -17.90 3.62 2.93
C THR A 88 -17.30 4.92 2.41
N LEU A 89 -18.15 5.77 1.85
CA LEU A 89 -17.71 7.05 1.29
C LEU A 89 -16.99 7.88 2.36
N GLY A 90 -15.85 8.44 1.99
CA GLY A 90 -15.04 9.25 2.88
C GLY A 90 -13.91 8.48 3.55
N GLU A 91 -13.91 7.15 3.47
CA GLU A 91 -12.83 6.35 4.02
C GLU A 91 -11.69 6.21 3.00
N LEU A 92 -10.46 6.08 3.50
CA LEU A 92 -9.30 5.93 2.63
C LEU A 92 -9.42 4.67 1.76
N ALA A 93 -9.88 3.56 2.34
CA ALA A 93 -10.00 2.30 1.60
C ALA A 93 -10.99 2.42 0.43
N GLU A 94 -12.03 3.25 0.58
CA GLU A 94 -12.97 3.49 -0.52
C GLU A 94 -12.26 4.19 -1.68
N ALA A 95 -11.47 5.21 -1.39
CA ALA A 95 -10.72 5.92 -2.41
C ALA A 95 -9.70 5.00 -3.09
N VAL A 96 -9.04 4.14 -2.30
CA VAL A 96 -8.08 3.16 -2.83
C VAL A 96 -8.79 2.20 -3.78
N ALA A 97 -9.92 1.65 -3.37
CA ALA A 97 -10.64 0.67 -4.20
C ALA A 97 -11.21 1.30 -5.47
N ARG A 98 -11.59 2.58 -5.41
CA ARG A 98 -12.20 3.27 -6.55
C ARG A 98 -11.15 3.73 -7.56
N GLU A 99 -10.02 4.23 -7.09
CA GLU A 99 -9.01 4.85 -7.96
C GLU A 99 -7.73 4.05 -8.11
N GLY A 100 -7.50 3.09 -7.23
CA GLY A 100 -6.23 2.38 -7.17
C GLY A 100 -6.15 1.17 -8.09
N HIS A 101 -4.97 0.58 -8.09
CA HIS A 101 -4.67 -0.60 -8.89
C HIS A 101 -3.99 -1.64 -8.02
N VAL A 102 -4.40 -2.90 -8.15
CA VAL A 102 -3.73 -4.00 -7.46
C VAL A 102 -2.38 -4.23 -8.16
N VAL A 103 -1.30 -4.08 -7.41
CA VAL A 103 0.05 -4.32 -7.93
C VAL A 103 0.66 -5.61 -7.41
N TYR A 104 0.02 -6.25 -6.43
CA TYR A 104 0.42 -7.56 -5.91
C TYR A 104 -0.83 -8.25 -5.37
N GLY A 105 -1.00 -9.52 -5.72
CA GLY A 105 -2.08 -10.38 -5.19
C GLY A 105 -1.57 -11.77 -4.97
N ARG A 106 -1.95 -12.32 -3.84
CA ARG A 106 -1.54 -13.67 -3.46
C ARG A 106 -2.53 -14.73 -3.94
#